data_49aa181942d55d1be3873bd4e5d6baad
#
_entry.id   49aa181942d55d1be3873bd4e5d6baad
#
_cell.length_a   1.000
_cell.length_b   1.000
_cell.length_c   1.000
_cell.angle_alpha   90.00
_cell.angle_beta   90.00
_cell.angle_gamma   90.00
#
_symmetry.space_group_name_H-M   'P 1'
#
loop_
_entity.id
_entity.type
_entity.pdbx_description
1 polymer ?
#
loop_
_entity_poly.entity_id
_entity_poly.type
_entity_poly.pdbx_seq_one_letter_code
_entity_poly.pdbx_strand_id
1 'polypeptide(L)'
;MTKSPDILWQPSKERIARSNVTAFIKLINKRWQAGVSDSFALYEWSISQPEQFWLSVWDFCGVIAQSRGERVLVDGHRMPGAQWFPDAKLNYAQNLLRRRDDETAMVFWGEDKVRRRMTFAEVYGAVSRTAQALSAAGVKEGDRVAAFMPNMPETIIFMLAAASMGAIWSSCSPDFGVQGVLDRFGQIEPKILFAVEGYYYNGKFIDTLPRVAEIVKQLPSLARAVIVSYTRDPDISSMRNSMHLRDFVHPYRGKDIEFRQLPFNHPLCILYSSGTTGVPKCIVHGAGGTLLQHLKEHQLHTDLKSGDRLFYFTTCGWMMWNWLASGLASGATLLLYDGSPFYPGPRVLFDYADEEGMTVFGTSAKYIDALNKAGAKPLETHALASLKTMTSTGSPLVAESFDYVYRAIKRDLLLASISGGTDIVSCFVLGNPVLPVYRGEIQCRGFGLDVHVFDDDGESVIASKGELVCVSPFPSMPIYFWNDTSGAKYRAAYFERFPGIWCHGDYMELTARGTCVIYGRSDATLNPGGVRIGTAEIYRQVEQLDEVVESLVIGQDWDNDVRVVLFVRLRDDLTLEES
;
A
#
# COMPACT_ATOMS: atom_id res chain seq x y z
N MET A 1 -8.13 -25.59 27.99
CA MET A 1 -6.80 -25.71 27.37
C MET A 1 -7.00 -25.56 25.89
N THR A 2 -6.70 -24.38 25.33
CA THR A 2 -6.70 -24.16 23.88
C THR A 2 -5.55 -24.99 23.29
N LYS A 3 -5.84 -25.87 22.33
CA LYS A 3 -4.79 -26.60 21.59
C LYS A 3 -3.81 -25.57 21.02
N SER A 4 -2.51 -25.84 21.19
CA SER A 4 -1.47 -25.07 20.47
C SER A 4 -1.81 -25.10 18.98
N PRO A 5 -1.83 -23.96 18.26
CA PRO A 5 -2.11 -23.97 16.84
C PRO A 5 -1.06 -24.78 16.09
N ASP A 6 -1.50 -25.46 15.05
CA ASP A 6 -0.64 -26.30 14.25
C ASP A 6 0.37 -25.44 13.47
N ILE A 7 1.63 -25.86 13.46
CA ILE A 7 2.65 -25.29 12.58
C ILE A 7 2.38 -25.80 11.16
N LEU A 8 2.12 -24.90 10.24
CA LEU A 8 1.84 -25.22 8.84
C LEU A 8 3.09 -25.17 7.96
N TRP A 9 4.07 -24.35 8.34
CA TRP A 9 5.34 -24.23 7.64
C TRP A 9 6.46 -23.79 8.55
N GLN A 10 7.67 -24.27 8.26
CA GLN A 10 8.91 -23.83 8.95
C GLN A 10 10.00 -23.53 7.93
N PRO A 11 10.78 -22.42 8.10
CA PRO A 11 11.90 -22.14 7.24
C PRO A 11 13.01 -23.19 7.41
N SER A 12 13.63 -23.59 6.31
CA SER A 12 14.81 -24.44 6.36
C SER A 12 16.00 -23.70 6.98
N LYS A 13 16.97 -24.44 7.52
CA LYS A 13 18.23 -23.85 8.04
C LYS A 13 18.95 -23.03 6.98
N GLU A 14 18.90 -23.47 5.72
CA GLU A 14 19.50 -22.76 4.60
C GLU A 14 18.77 -21.43 4.32
N ARG A 15 17.44 -21.43 4.32
CA ARG A 15 16.64 -20.20 4.17
C ARG A 15 16.95 -19.20 5.27
N ILE A 16 17.00 -19.65 6.53
CA ILE A 16 17.37 -18.79 7.67
C ILE A 16 18.77 -18.20 7.46
N ALA A 17 19.75 -19.04 7.13
CA ALA A 17 21.15 -18.61 6.98
C ALA A 17 21.34 -17.57 5.86
N ARG A 18 20.53 -17.65 4.79
CA ARG A 18 20.58 -16.76 3.62
C ARG A 18 19.64 -15.54 3.74
N SER A 19 18.83 -15.45 4.79
CA SER A 19 17.85 -14.36 4.94
C SER A 19 18.53 -13.03 5.22
N ASN A 20 17.87 -11.95 4.77
CA ASN A 20 18.27 -10.59 5.08
C ASN A 20 18.21 -10.31 6.59
N VAL A 21 17.26 -10.92 7.32
CA VAL A 21 17.18 -10.83 8.80
C VAL A 21 18.48 -11.33 9.44
N THR A 22 18.97 -12.51 9.03
CA THR A 22 20.24 -13.06 9.54
C THR A 22 21.45 -12.16 9.18
N ALA A 23 21.48 -11.61 7.97
CA ALA A 23 22.51 -10.67 7.55
C ALA A 23 22.45 -9.37 8.36
N PHE A 24 21.25 -8.86 8.61
CA PHE A 24 21.03 -7.66 9.42
C PHE A 24 21.46 -7.86 10.89
N ILE A 25 21.10 -9.00 11.50
CA ILE A 25 21.55 -9.37 12.86
C ILE A 25 23.10 -9.38 12.94
N LYS A 26 23.78 -9.97 11.96
CA LYS A 26 25.25 -9.96 11.90
C LYS A 26 25.82 -8.54 11.81
N LEU A 27 25.19 -7.68 11.02
CA LEU A 27 25.60 -6.28 10.86
C LEU A 27 25.50 -5.51 12.17
N ILE A 28 24.33 -5.57 12.84
CA ILE A 28 24.10 -4.81 14.08
C ILE A 28 24.97 -5.34 15.25
N ASN A 29 25.17 -6.65 15.33
CA ASN A 29 26.05 -7.24 16.33
C ASN A 29 27.50 -6.79 16.13
N LYS A 30 27.97 -6.72 14.87
CA LYS A 30 29.30 -6.21 14.55
C LYS A 30 29.45 -4.72 14.86
N ARG A 31 28.43 -3.93 14.56
CA ARG A 31 28.48 -2.46 14.66
C ARG A 31 28.28 -1.95 16.09
N TRP A 32 27.29 -2.50 16.76
CA TRP A 32 26.77 -1.98 18.02
C TRP A 32 27.07 -2.92 19.21
N GLN A 33 27.64 -4.09 18.96
CA GLN A 33 27.79 -5.16 19.98
C GLN A 33 26.44 -5.50 20.63
N ALA A 34 25.37 -5.52 19.80
CA ALA A 34 23.98 -5.59 20.25
C ALA A 34 23.62 -6.89 20.97
N GLY A 35 24.39 -7.97 20.78
CA GLY A 35 24.14 -9.27 21.43
C GLY A 35 22.83 -9.96 20.96
N VAL A 36 22.29 -9.59 19.80
CA VAL A 36 21.05 -10.11 19.25
C VAL A 36 21.27 -11.52 18.71
N SER A 37 20.52 -12.50 19.23
CA SER A 37 20.66 -13.92 18.89
C SER A 37 19.70 -14.39 17.79
N ASP A 38 18.50 -13.82 17.74
CA ASP A 38 17.41 -14.27 16.90
C ASP A 38 16.44 -13.12 16.57
N SER A 39 15.34 -13.45 15.90
CA SER A 39 14.33 -12.49 15.45
C SER A 39 13.53 -11.83 16.59
N PHE A 40 13.31 -12.53 17.70
CA PHE A 40 12.62 -11.95 18.86
C PHE A 40 13.54 -10.95 19.57
N ALA A 41 14.79 -11.33 19.80
CA ALA A 41 15.79 -10.41 20.33
C ALA A 41 16.02 -9.21 19.40
N LEU A 42 15.93 -9.39 18.07
CA LEU A 42 15.98 -8.30 17.10
C LEU A 42 14.81 -7.34 17.29
N TYR A 43 13.57 -7.85 17.47
CA TYR A 43 12.42 -7.00 17.72
C TYR A 43 12.61 -6.16 18.99
N GLU A 44 12.96 -6.79 20.11
CA GLU A 44 13.18 -6.10 21.38
C GLU A 44 14.30 -5.05 21.28
N TRP A 45 15.40 -5.38 20.59
CA TRP A 45 16.46 -4.40 20.33
C TRP A 45 15.99 -3.25 19.45
N SER A 46 15.16 -3.53 18.46
CA SER A 46 14.67 -2.51 17.50
C SER A 46 13.79 -1.45 18.13
N ILE A 47 13.06 -1.79 19.20
CA ILE A 47 12.19 -0.86 19.93
C ILE A 47 12.92 -0.21 21.12
N SER A 48 13.85 -0.91 21.76
CA SER A 48 14.66 -0.35 22.86
C SER A 48 15.81 0.55 22.39
N GLN A 49 16.29 0.37 21.16
CA GLN A 49 17.38 1.16 20.55
C GLN A 49 16.94 1.75 19.19
N PRO A 50 15.86 2.55 19.13
CA PRO A 50 15.23 2.96 17.87
C PRO A 50 16.16 3.76 16.96
N GLU A 51 17.02 4.63 17.49
CA GLU A 51 18.00 5.38 16.69
C GLU A 51 19.01 4.45 16.01
N GLN A 52 19.58 3.51 16.77
CA GLN A 52 20.55 2.54 16.23
C GLN A 52 19.89 1.62 15.21
N PHE A 53 18.64 1.20 15.46
CA PHE A 53 17.88 0.35 14.54
C PHE A 53 17.63 1.07 13.21
N TRP A 54 17.02 2.24 13.21
CA TRP A 54 16.67 2.95 11.97
C TRP A 54 17.90 3.45 11.21
N LEU A 55 18.98 3.79 11.92
CA LEU A 55 20.26 4.08 11.29
C LEU A 55 20.85 2.83 10.62
N SER A 56 20.71 1.65 11.25
CA SER A 56 21.16 0.39 10.65
C SER A 56 20.30 -0.02 9.45
N VAL A 57 18.99 0.23 9.47
CA VAL A 57 18.11 0.03 8.32
C VAL A 57 18.51 0.95 7.15
N TRP A 58 18.77 2.24 7.43
CA TRP A 58 19.26 3.19 6.44
C TRP A 58 20.50 2.67 5.70
N ASP A 59 21.49 2.25 6.46
CA ASP A 59 22.78 1.81 5.90
C ASP A 59 22.67 0.42 5.24
N PHE A 60 21.94 -0.53 5.85
CA PHE A 60 21.73 -1.88 5.30
C PHE A 60 21.01 -1.86 3.96
N CYS A 61 19.96 -1.04 3.84
CA CYS A 61 19.19 -0.88 2.62
C CYS A 61 19.87 0.04 1.60
N GLY A 62 21.00 0.67 1.95
CA GLY A 62 21.76 1.54 1.06
C GLY A 62 20.97 2.76 0.61
N VAL A 63 20.34 3.50 1.52
CA VAL A 63 19.57 4.70 1.18
C VAL A 63 20.47 5.76 0.55
N ILE A 64 20.08 6.23 -0.64
CA ILE A 64 20.77 7.29 -1.37
C ILE A 64 20.24 8.65 -0.90
N ALA A 65 21.15 9.52 -0.46
CA ALA A 65 20.83 10.85 0.02
C ALA A 65 21.98 11.81 -0.28
N GLN A 66 21.69 13.10 -0.45
CA GLN A 66 22.71 14.15 -0.51
C GLN A 66 23.42 14.28 0.84
N SER A 67 22.64 14.21 1.92
CA SER A 67 23.13 14.18 3.29
C SER A 67 22.15 13.39 4.15
N ARG A 68 22.68 12.59 5.10
CA ARG A 68 21.86 11.96 6.14
C ARG A 68 21.74 12.87 7.38
N GLY A 69 22.76 13.65 7.66
CA GLY A 69 22.93 14.36 8.92
C GLY A 69 23.44 13.43 10.04
N GLU A 70 23.60 14.01 11.23
CA GLU A 70 24.09 13.32 12.43
C GLU A 70 22.94 12.85 13.33
N ARG A 71 21.87 13.67 13.43
CA ARG A 71 20.72 13.39 14.29
C ARG A 71 19.80 12.36 13.63
N VAL A 72 19.50 11.28 14.35
CA VAL A 72 18.58 10.24 13.88
C VAL A 72 17.17 10.48 14.37
N LEU A 73 17.02 10.83 15.65
CA LEU A 73 15.73 11.11 16.27
C LEU A 73 15.85 12.33 17.19
N VAL A 74 14.91 13.27 17.05
CA VAL A 74 14.77 14.42 17.94
C VAL A 74 13.36 14.39 18.52
N ASP A 75 13.24 14.77 19.81
CA ASP A 75 11.97 14.72 20.54
C ASP A 75 11.29 13.33 20.52
N GLY A 76 12.08 12.24 20.57
CA GLY A 76 11.59 10.86 20.49
C GLY A 76 10.59 10.44 21.57
N HIS A 77 10.42 11.24 22.62
CA HIS A 77 9.39 11.06 23.65
C HIS A 77 8.04 11.70 23.27
N ARG A 78 7.95 12.40 22.15
CA ARG A 78 6.75 13.12 21.70
C ARG A 78 6.04 12.34 20.60
N MET A 79 4.79 12.01 20.83
CA MET A 79 3.93 11.42 19.82
C MET A 79 2.53 12.04 19.86
N PRO A 80 2.14 12.83 18.83
CA PRO A 80 2.95 13.25 17.69
C PRO A 80 3.99 14.31 18.04
N GLY A 81 5.05 14.44 17.23
CA GLY A 81 6.04 15.52 17.36
C GLY A 81 7.49 15.08 17.21
N ALA A 82 7.79 13.79 17.30
CA ALA A 82 9.11 13.24 17.04
C ALA A 82 9.57 13.52 15.60
N GLN A 83 10.85 13.80 15.42
CA GLN A 83 11.44 14.11 14.13
C GLN A 83 12.55 13.11 13.81
N TRP A 84 12.31 12.29 12.77
CA TRP A 84 13.28 11.35 12.26
C TRP A 84 14.19 12.01 11.22
N PHE A 85 15.50 11.80 11.32
CA PHE A 85 16.52 12.31 10.40
C PHE A 85 16.31 13.77 9.98
N PRO A 86 16.18 14.72 10.93
CA PRO A 86 15.77 16.11 10.65
C PRO A 86 16.74 16.86 9.73
N ASP A 87 18.01 16.43 9.66
CA ASP A 87 19.04 17.04 8.83
C ASP A 87 19.19 16.37 7.45
N ALA A 88 18.44 15.30 7.21
CA ALA A 88 18.59 14.54 5.95
C ALA A 88 18.02 15.29 4.75
N LYS A 89 18.73 15.17 3.63
CA LYS A 89 18.32 15.64 2.30
C LYS A 89 18.39 14.47 1.33
N LEU A 90 17.25 14.05 0.82
CA LEU A 90 17.14 12.91 -0.08
C LEU A 90 16.06 13.12 -1.15
N ASN A 91 16.02 12.24 -2.13
CA ASN A 91 14.93 12.15 -3.08
C ASN A 91 14.40 10.71 -3.15
N TYR A 92 13.09 10.55 -2.99
CA TYR A 92 12.43 9.24 -3.04
C TYR A 92 12.65 8.54 -4.39
N ALA A 93 12.40 9.23 -5.51
CA ALA A 93 12.52 8.67 -6.85
C ALA A 93 13.97 8.27 -7.18
N GLN A 94 14.97 8.98 -6.67
CA GLN A 94 16.39 8.63 -6.84
C GLN A 94 16.69 7.25 -6.26
N ASN A 95 16.08 6.89 -5.14
CA ASN A 95 16.24 5.59 -4.51
C ASN A 95 15.60 4.46 -5.31
N LEU A 96 14.46 4.70 -5.96
CA LEU A 96 13.77 3.72 -6.79
C LEU A 96 14.40 3.58 -8.18
N LEU A 97 15.04 4.63 -8.68
CA LEU A 97 15.71 4.68 -9.98
C LEU A 97 17.23 4.45 -9.90
N ARG A 98 17.69 3.72 -8.86
CA ARG A 98 19.12 3.45 -8.62
C ARG A 98 19.74 2.55 -9.69
N ARG A 99 18.95 1.70 -10.35
CA ARG A 99 19.36 0.84 -11.46
C ARG A 99 19.05 1.53 -12.80
N ARG A 100 19.96 1.37 -13.77
CA ARG A 100 19.83 1.94 -15.12
C ARG A 100 20.34 0.96 -16.18
N ASP A 101 20.36 -0.33 -15.84
CA ASP A 101 20.79 -1.39 -16.73
C ASP A 101 19.63 -1.90 -17.62
N ASP A 102 19.95 -2.85 -18.51
CA ASP A 102 19.02 -3.44 -19.47
C ASP A 102 18.21 -4.61 -18.89
N GLU A 103 18.34 -4.91 -17.57
CA GLU A 103 17.51 -5.90 -16.92
C GLU A 103 16.06 -5.41 -16.79
N THR A 104 15.12 -6.36 -16.75
CA THR A 104 13.70 -6.05 -16.65
C THR A 104 13.36 -5.39 -15.31
N ALA A 105 12.83 -4.17 -15.37
CA ALA A 105 12.32 -3.44 -14.21
C ALA A 105 10.83 -3.68 -13.97
N MET A 106 10.04 -3.71 -15.04
CA MET A 106 8.59 -3.89 -14.98
C MET A 106 8.11 -4.85 -16.05
N VAL A 107 7.18 -5.73 -15.67
CA VAL A 107 6.38 -6.55 -16.58
C VAL A 107 4.92 -6.18 -16.33
N PHE A 108 4.13 -6.04 -17.37
CA PHE A 108 2.73 -5.66 -17.28
C PHE A 108 1.85 -6.61 -18.10
N TRP A 109 0.79 -7.11 -17.46
CA TRP A 109 -0.30 -7.81 -18.11
C TRP A 109 -1.60 -7.06 -17.89
N GLY A 110 -2.28 -6.68 -19.00
CA GLY A 110 -3.65 -6.19 -19.02
C GLY A 110 -4.57 -7.33 -19.44
N GLU A 111 -5.01 -8.16 -18.49
CA GLU A 111 -5.70 -9.43 -18.73
C GLU A 111 -4.97 -10.29 -19.80
N ASP A 112 -5.69 -10.76 -20.82
CA ASP A 112 -5.16 -11.48 -21.99
C ASP A 112 -4.92 -10.57 -23.21
N LYS A 113 -5.08 -9.24 -23.05
CA LYS A 113 -5.10 -8.26 -24.15
C LYS A 113 -3.76 -7.55 -24.35
N VAL A 114 -3.06 -7.22 -23.25
CA VAL A 114 -1.85 -6.40 -23.33
C VAL A 114 -0.75 -7.04 -22.50
N ARG A 115 0.45 -7.17 -23.12
CA ARG A 115 1.68 -7.62 -22.43
C ARG A 115 2.81 -6.70 -22.81
N ARG A 116 3.50 -6.15 -21.82
CA ARG A 116 4.62 -5.25 -22.00
C ARG A 116 5.73 -5.52 -21.00
N ARG A 117 6.96 -5.17 -21.38
CA ARG A 117 8.14 -5.20 -20.51
C ARG A 117 8.88 -3.88 -20.66
N MET A 118 9.52 -3.45 -19.59
CA MET A 118 10.43 -2.29 -19.61
C MET A 118 11.67 -2.63 -18.79
N THR A 119 12.83 -2.23 -19.30
CA THR A 119 14.10 -2.32 -18.58
C THR A 119 14.25 -1.17 -17.58
N PHE A 120 15.21 -1.29 -16.66
CA PHE A 120 15.51 -0.18 -15.73
C PHE A 120 15.96 1.09 -16.49
N ALA A 121 16.72 0.93 -17.58
CA ALA A 121 17.13 2.04 -18.45
C ALA A 121 15.93 2.72 -19.11
N GLU A 122 14.98 1.93 -19.63
CA GLU A 122 13.76 2.46 -20.28
C GLU A 122 12.85 3.19 -19.29
N VAL A 123 12.67 2.64 -18.08
CA VAL A 123 11.92 3.30 -17.00
C VAL A 123 12.57 4.63 -16.64
N TYR A 124 13.88 4.64 -16.41
CA TYR A 124 14.62 5.87 -16.13
C TYR A 124 14.44 6.93 -17.24
N GLY A 125 14.58 6.53 -18.50
CA GLY A 125 14.39 7.42 -19.67
C GLY A 125 12.95 7.97 -19.76
N ALA A 126 11.94 7.14 -19.46
CA ALA A 126 10.54 7.55 -19.47
C ALA A 126 10.24 8.54 -18.33
N VAL A 127 10.75 8.26 -17.11
CA VAL A 127 10.65 9.19 -15.97
C VAL A 127 11.33 10.52 -16.28
N SER A 128 12.51 10.48 -16.90
CA SER A 128 13.25 11.70 -17.32
C SER A 128 12.43 12.58 -18.27
N ARG A 129 11.84 11.99 -19.32
CA ARG A 129 10.99 12.73 -20.27
C ARG A 129 9.75 13.31 -19.59
N THR A 130 9.10 12.51 -18.73
CA THR A 130 7.89 12.94 -18.01
C THR A 130 8.19 14.07 -17.03
N ALA A 131 9.31 14.01 -16.29
CA ALA A 131 9.72 15.07 -15.37
C ALA A 131 9.99 16.40 -16.11
N GLN A 132 10.64 16.33 -17.30
CA GLN A 132 10.83 17.51 -18.15
C GLN A 132 9.49 18.10 -18.62
N ALA A 133 8.55 17.24 -19.05
CA ALA A 133 7.21 17.66 -19.47
C ALA A 133 6.40 18.30 -18.31
N LEU A 134 6.46 17.72 -17.12
CA LEU A 134 5.83 18.29 -15.92
C LEU A 134 6.42 19.66 -15.57
N SER A 135 7.74 19.79 -15.63
CA SER A 135 8.43 21.07 -15.39
C SER A 135 8.00 22.13 -16.40
N ALA A 136 7.94 21.78 -17.69
CA ALA A 136 7.49 22.69 -18.76
C ALA A 136 5.99 23.05 -18.64
N ALA A 137 5.16 22.14 -18.08
CA ALA A 137 3.77 22.43 -17.73
C ALA A 137 3.64 23.29 -16.46
N GLY A 138 4.77 23.72 -15.88
CA GLY A 138 4.83 24.62 -14.74
C GLY A 138 4.66 23.94 -13.39
N VAL A 139 4.78 22.62 -13.30
CA VAL A 139 4.76 21.89 -12.00
C VAL A 139 6.01 22.25 -11.21
N LYS A 140 5.83 22.54 -9.95
CA LYS A 140 6.87 22.93 -8.98
C LYS A 140 6.82 22.03 -7.75
N GLU A 141 7.83 22.17 -6.89
CA GLU A 141 7.84 21.55 -5.56
C GLU A 141 6.56 21.88 -4.80
N GLY A 142 5.93 20.88 -4.20
CA GLY A 142 4.69 21.01 -3.46
C GLY A 142 3.41 21.07 -4.30
N ASP A 143 3.48 21.20 -5.63
CA ASP A 143 2.31 21.06 -6.51
C ASP A 143 1.82 19.61 -6.48
N ARG A 144 0.50 19.42 -6.60
CA ARG A 144 -0.11 18.08 -6.63
C ARG A 144 -0.25 17.61 -8.07
N VAL A 145 0.19 16.38 -8.29
CA VAL A 145 0.03 15.62 -9.54
C VAL A 145 -0.85 14.42 -9.22
N ALA A 146 -1.99 14.34 -9.91
CA ALA A 146 -2.97 13.29 -9.68
C ALA A 146 -3.03 12.31 -10.87
N ALA A 147 -3.48 11.07 -10.58
CA ALA A 147 -3.72 10.06 -11.60
C ALA A 147 -5.06 9.34 -11.38
N PHE A 148 -5.81 9.19 -12.47
CA PHE A 148 -6.99 8.33 -12.57
C PHE A 148 -6.65 7.20 -13.55
N MET A 149 -5.93 6.20 -13.03
CA MET A 149 -5.13 5.25 -13.81
C MET A 149 -5.24 3.83 -13.25
N PRO A 150 -5.08 2.78 -14.07
CA PRO A 150 -4.88 1.42 -13.59
C PRO A 150 -3.44 1.20 -13.06
N ASN A 151 -3.19 0.01 -12.52
CA ASN A 151 -1.86 -0.44 -12.10
C ASN A 151 -1.02 -0.84 -13.33
N MET A 152 -0.43 0.14 -13.98
CA MET A 152 0.35 -0.01 -15.21
C MET A 152 1.68 0.77 -15.14
N PRO A 153 2.66 0.50 -16.04
CA PRO A 153 3.99 1.14 -15.97
C PRO A 153 3.94 2.66 -15.96
N GLU A 154 3.06 3.28 -16.75
CA GLU A 154 2.93 4.73 -16.83
C GLU A 154 2.56 5.35 -15.48
N THR A 155 1.70 4.69 -14.70
CA THR A 155 1.29 5.19 -13.38
C THR A 155 2.50 5.31 -12.43
N ILE A 156 3.40 4.32 -12.45
CA ILE A 156 4.65 4.35 -11.68
C ILE A 156 5.61 5.42 -12.22
N ILE A 157 5.74 5.52 -13.54
CA ILE A 157 6.58 6.53 -14.20
C ILE A 157 6.13 7.94 -13.79
N PHE A 158 4.83 8.21 -13.78
CA PHE A 158 4.30 9.53 -13.42
C PHE A 158 4.52 9.86 -11.95
N MET A 159 4.33 8.90 -11.06
CA MET A 159 4.64 9.05 -9.63
C MET A 159 6.13 9.37 -9.43
N LEU A 160 7.03 8.63 -10.08
CA LEU A 160 8.47 8.85 -9.96
C LEU A 160 8.91 10.18 -10.57
N ALA A 161 8.30 10.60 -11.68
CA ALA A 161 8.56 11.91 -12.28
C ALA A 161 8.12 13.06 -11.36
N ALA A 162 6.93 12.96 -10.75
CA ALA A 162 6.47 13.93 -9.76
C ALA A 162 7.40 13.98 -8.53
N ALA A 163 7.73 12.82 -7.95
CA ALA A 163 8.60 12.71 -6.78
C ALA A 163 10.03 13.22 -7.06
N SER A 164 10.56 13.04 -8.27
CA SER A 164 11.90 13.49 -8.64
C SER A 164 12.08 15.00 -8.50
N MET A 165 11.03 15.77 -8.71
CA MET A 165 11.02 17.23 -8.64
C MET A 165 10.37 17.80 -7.36
N GLY A 166 9.93 16.94 -6.43
CA GLY A 166 9.31 17.33 -5.16
C GLY A 166 7.83 17.69 -5.28
N ALA A 167 7.16 17.30 -6.35
CA ALA A 167 5.71 17.38 -6.46
C ALA A 167 5.06 16.22 -5.68
N ILE A 168 3.85 16.46 -5.17
CA ILE A 168 3.11 15.54 -4.32
C ILE A 168 2.19 14.67 -5.18
N TRP A 169 2.33 13.36 -5.06
CA TRP A 169 1.54 12.39 -5.82
C TRP A 169 0.21 12.06 -5.15
N SER A 170 -0.82 11.81 -5.96
CA SER A 170 -2.06 11.17 -5.51
C SER A 170 -2.70 10.37 -6.63
N SER A 171 -3.36 9.26 -6.33
CA SER A 171 -3.96 8.41 -7.36
C SER A 171 -5.29 7.79 -6.94
N CYS A 172 -6.15 7.59 -7.93
CA CYS A 172 -7.40 6.85 -7.85
C CYS A 172 -7.45 5.80 -8.97
N SER A 173 -8.04 4.66 -8.68
CA SER A 173 -8.31 3.63 -9.67
C SER A 173 -9.39 4.08 -10.67
N PRO A 174 -9.34 3.64 -11.94
CA PRO A 174 -10.28 4.06 -12.98
C PRO A 174 -11.70 3.49 -12.81
N ASP A 175 -11.91 2.59 -11.86
CA ASP A 175 -13.23 2.07 -11.47
C ASP A 175 -14.02 3.02 -10.57
N PHE A 176 -13.38 4.04 -9.97
CA PHE A 176 -14.09 5.01 -9.15
C PHE A 176 -15.09 5.83 -9.97
N GLY A 177 -16.25 6.10 -9.37
CA GLY A 177 -17.22 7.06 -9.91
C GLY A 177 -16.71 8.50 -9.85
N VAL A 178 -17.28 9.39 -10.66
CA VAL A 178 -16.90 10.81 -10.73
C VAL A 178 -16.88 11.45 -9.35
N GLN A 179 -17.95 11.26 -8.55
CA GLN A 179 -18.04 11.86 -7.22
C GLN A 179 -16.92 11.36 -6.29
N GLY A 180 -16.64 10.07 -6.31
CA GLY A 180 -15.55 9.49 -5.50
C GLY A 180 -14.18 10.08 -5.83
N VAL A 181 -13.92 10.42 -7.10
CA VAL A 181 -12.69 11.11 -7.51
C VAL A 181 -12.70 12.57 -7.08
N LEU A 182 -13.82 13.26 -7.24
CA LEU A 182 -13.97 14.67 -6.84
C LEU A 182 -13.85 14.86 -5.33
N ASP A 183 -14.40 13.94 -4.53
CA ASP A 183 -14.28 13.95 -3.07
C ASP A 183 -12.81 13.86 -2.60
N ARG A 184 -11.93 13.34 -3.44
CA ARG A 184 -10.50 13.22 -3.20
C ARG A 184 -9.72 14.36 -3.85
N PHE A 185 -9.75 14.43 -5.16
CA PHE A 185 -8.93 15.40 -5.90
C PHE A 185 -9.42 16.83 -5.75
N GLY A 186 -10.71 17.05 -5.52
CA GLY A 186 -11.25 18.37 -5.20
C GLY A 186 -10.68 18.99 -3.92
N GLN A 187 -10.29 18.16 -2.94
CA GLN A 187 -9.67 18.63 -1.71
C GLN A 187 -8.22 19.07 -1.90
N ILE A 188 -7.48 18.42 -2.81
CA ILE A 188 -6.03 18.63 -2.98
C ILE A 188 -5.69 19.52 -4.16
N GLU A 189 -6.68 19.85 -5.00
CA GLU A 189 -6.55 20.77 -6.13
C GLU A 189 -5.34 20.46 -7.02
N PRO A 190 -5.31 19.31 -7.72
CA PRO A 190 -4.16 18.90 -8.51
C PRO A 190 -3.97 19.84 -9.71
N LYS A 191 -2.72 20.08 -10.06
CA LYS A 191 -2.33 20.88 -11.22
C LYS A 191 -2.32 20.08 -12.52
N ILE A 192 -1.93 18.82 -12.44
CA ILE A 192 -1.92 17.86 -13.55
C ILE A 192 -2.75 16.65 -13.16
N LEU A 193 -3.55 16.17 -14.11
CA LEU A 193 -4.24 14.91 -14.03
C LEU A 193 -3.77 13.99 -15.16
N PHE A 194 -3.25 12.81 -14.83
CA PHE A 194 -3.05 11.72 -15.77
C PHE A 194 -4.27 10.80 -15.72
N ALA A 195 -4.80 10.41 -16.89
CA ALA A 195 -5.94 9.51 -16.96
C ALA A 195 -5.83 8.59 -18.18
N VAL A 196 -6.38 7.36 -18.08
CA VAL A 196 -6.55 6.48 -19.24
C VAL A 196 -7.88 6.76 -19.94
N GLU A 197 -7.94 6.43 -21.24
CA GLU A 197 -9.19 6.47 -22.00
C GLU A 197 -10.12 5.31 -21.71
N GLY A 198 -9.58 4.22 -21.16
CA GLY A 198 -10.32 3.03 -20.81
C GLY A 198 -9.41 1.95 -20.22
N TYR A 199 -9.99 0.85 -19.77
CA TYR A 199 -9.29 -0.30 -19.24
C TYR A 199 -10.07 -1.60 -19.51
N TYR A 200 -9.43 -2.75 -19.24
CA TYR A 200 -10.08 -4.05 -19.37
C TYR A 200 -10.50 -4.57 -17.99
N TYR A 201 -11.69 -5.14 -17.90
CA TYR A 201 -12.13 -5.87 -16.72
C TYR A 201 -13.09 -7.00 -17.09
N ASN A 202 -12.76 -8.21 -16.70
CA ASN A 202 -13.52 -9.43 -16.99
C ASN A 202 -13.79 -9.61 -18.49
N GLY A 203 -12.74 -9.40 -19.31
CA GLY A 203 -12.76 -9.50 -20.77
C GLY A 203 -13.46 -8.34 -21.49
N LYS A 204 -14.00 -7.37 -20.77
CA LYS A 204 -14.74 -6.23 -21.34
C LYS A 204 -13.88 -4.98 -21.36
N PHE A 205 -14.02 -4.19 -22.43
CA PHE A 205 -13.52 -2.83 -22.46
C PHE A 205 -14.46 -1.90 -21.67
N ILE A 206 -13.89 -1.08 -20.81
CA ILE A 206 -14.61 -0.09 -20.00
C ILE A 206 -14.10 1.30 -20.38
N ASP A 207 -14.96 2.09 -21.04
CA ASP A 207 -14.68 3.47 -21.44
C ASP A 207 -14.68 4.39 -20.22
N THR A 208 -13.59 5.10 -19.99
CA THR A 208 -13.47 6.08 -18.89
C THR A 208 -13.58 7.52 -19.35
N LEU A 209 -13.49 7.80 -20.66
CA LEU A 209 -13.49 9.18 -21.19
C LEU A 209 -14.66 10.04 -20.72
N PRO A 210 -15.92 9.55 -20.71
CA PRO A 210 -17.04 10.37 -20.22
C PRO A 210 -16.84 10.80 -18.76
N ARG A 211 -16.33 9.89 -17.91
CA ARG A 211 -16.01 10.20 -16.50
C ARG A 211 -14.84 11.16 -16.39
N VAL A 212 -13.78 10.95 -17.18
CA VAL A 212 -12.61 11.84 -17.21
C VAL A 212 -13.00 13.25 -17.64
N ALA A 213 -13.84 13.39 -18.67
CA ALA A 213 -14.34 14.68 -19.13
C ALA A 213 -15.10 15.44 -18.04
N GLU A 214 -15.97 14.73 -17.31
CA GLU A 214 -16.73 15.34 -16.20
C GLU A 214 -15.82 15.71 -15.02
N ILE A 215 -14.84 14.86 -14.66
CA ILE A 215 -13.83 15.17 -13.64
C ILE A 215 -13.04 16.42 -14.02
N VAL A 216 -12.54 16.50 -15.25
CA VAL A 216 -11.76 17.66 -15.76
C VAL A 216 -12.58 18.95 -15.73
N LYS A 217 -13.87 18.86 -16.05
CA LYS A 217 -14.79 20.01 -16.01
C LYS A 217 -14.94 20.56 -14.58
N GLN A 218 -14.99 19.68 -13.57
CA GLN A 218 -15.22 20.03 -12.18
C GLN A 218 -13.93 20.29 -11.36
N LEU A 219 -12.76 20.12 -11.95
CA LEU A 219 -11.47 20.45 -11.31
C LEU A 219 -10.84 21.70 -11.94
N PRO A 220 -11.20 22.92 -11.49
CA PRO A 220 -10.71 24.18 -12.07
C PRO A 220 -9.20 24.40 -11.87
N SER A 221 -8.58 23.72 -10.91
CA SER A 221 -7.15 23.78 -10.64
C SER A 221 -6.26 23.16 -11.73
N LEU A 222 -6.86 22.34 -12.62
CA LEU A 222 -6.11 21.62 -13.64
C LEU A 222 -5.56 22.55 -14.71
N ALA A 223 -4.24 22.68 -14.76
CA ALA A 223 -3.54 23.29 -15.88
C ALA A 223 -3.54 22.36 -17.11
N ARG A 224 -3.47 21.04 -16.89
CA ARG A 224 -3.46 20.03 -17.96
C ARG A 224 -4.06 18.69 -17.50
N ALA A 225 -4.86 18.07 -18.38
CA ALA A 225 -5.24 16.67 -18.32
C ALA A 225 -4.46 15.91 -19.41
N VAL A 226 -3.69 14.90 -19.01
CA VAL A 226 -2.86 14.10 -19.92
C VAL A 226 -3.50 12.73 -20.09
N ILE A 227 -3.94 12.41 -21.30
CA ILE A 227 -4.66 11.18 -21.61
C ILE A 227 -3.71 10.12 -22.16
N VAL A 228 -3.70 8.99 -21.50
CA VAL A 228 -2.90 7.81 -21.85
C VAL A 228 -3.73 6.91 -22.76
N SER A 229 -3.24 6.64 -23.96
CA SER A 229 -3.83 5.66 -24.89
C SER A 229 -3.40 4.25 -24.45
N TYR A 230 -4.24 3.58 -23.69
CA TYR A 230 -3.96 2.23 -23.18
C TYR A 230 -4.58 1.15 -24.07
N THR A 231 -5.84 1.32 -24.46
CA THR A 231 -6.58 0.34 -25.24
C THR A 231 -6.81 0.80 -26.68
N ARG A 232 -6.96 2.10 -26.88
CA ARG A 232 -7.17 2.74 -28.20
C ARG A 232 -6.66 4.17 -28.20
N ASP A 233 -6.61 4.79 -29.37
CA ASP A 233 -6.30 6.22 -29.50
C ASP A 233 -7.62 7.02 -29.49
N PRO A 234 -7.93 7.75 -28.41
CA PRO A 234 -9.23 8.42 -28.27
C PRO A 234 -9.26 9.78 -28.93
N ASP A 235 -10.45 10.24 -29.33
CA ASP A 235 -10.67 11.67 -29.63
C ASP A 235 -10.91 12.44 -28.33
N ILE A 236 -10.03 13.38 -28.03
CA ILE A 236 -10.06 14.23 -26.83
C ILE A 236 -10.27 15.72 -27.17
N SER A 237 -10.59 16.05 -28.44
CA SER A 237 -10.70 17.43 -28.93
C SER A 237 -11.75 18.26 -28.19
N SER A 238 -12.80 17.64 -27.66
CA SER A 238 -13.85 18.30 -26.89
C SER A 238 -13.50 18.54 -25.41
N MET A 239 -12.42 17.93 -24.92
CA MET A 239 -12.03 18.02 -23.51
C MET A 239 -11.07 19.19 -23.29
N ARG A 240 -11.48 20.16 -22.47
CA ARG A 240 -10.65 21.35 -22.19
C ARG A 240 -9.30 20.95 -21.54
N ASN A 241 -8.27 21.72 -21.85
CA ASN A 241 -6.93 21.54 -21.26
C ASN A 241 -6.38 20.12 -21.40
N SER A 242 -6.88 19.30 -22.34
CA SER A 242 -6.41 17.93 -22.56
C SER A 242 -5.27 17.85 -23.57
N MET A 243 -4.47 16.79 -23.44
CA MET A 243 -3.38 16.45 -24.33
C MET A 243 -3.11 14.95 -24.28
N HIS A 244 -2.76 14.32 -25.41
CA HIS A 244 -2.29 12.94 -25.38
C HIS A 244 -0.93 12.82 -24.72
N LEU A 245 -0.70 11.72 -24.00
CA LEU A 245 0.62 11.46 -23.38
C LEU A 245 1.76 11.53 -24.40
N ARG A 246 1.56 10.95 -25.59
CA ARG A 246 2.60 11.00 -26.65
C ARG A 246 3.04 12.44 -26.96
N ASP A 247 2.09 13.36 -27.09
CA ASP A 247 2.37 14.76 -27.41
C ASP A 247 2.96 15.51 -26.22
N PHE A 248 2.55 15.14 -25.00
CA PHE A 248 3.08 15.69 -23.75
C PHE A 248 4.56 15.40 -23.57
N VAL A 249 5.02 14.19 -23.90
CA VAL A 249 6.42 13.77 -23.71
C VAL A 249 7.28 13.87 -24.97
N HIS A 250 6.67 13.98 -26.17
CA HIS A 250 7.38 13.99 -27.47
C HIS A 250 8.50 15.02 -27.59
N PRO A 251 8.36 16.27 -27.05
CA PRO A 251 9.41 17.28 -27.15
C PRO A 251 10.70 16.93 -26.39
N TYR A 252 10.65 15.95 -25.49
CA TYR A 252 11.73 15.68 -24.55
C TYR A 252 12.47 14.38 -24.86
N ARG A 253 13.78 14.38 -24.60
CA ARG A 253 14.64 13.20 -24.69
C ARG A 253 15.09 12.77 -23.29
N GLY A 254 15.35 11.48 -23.13
CA GLY A 254 15.95 10.96 -21.90
C GLY A 254 17.32 11.63 -21.65
N LYS A 255 17.49 12.15 -20.46
CA LYS A 255 18.73 12.74 -19.94
C LYS A 255 18.85 12.43 -18.46
N ASP A 256 19.98 12.75 -17.84
CA ASP A 256 20.12 12.63 -16.40
C ASP A 256 19.09 13.49 -15.67
N ILE A 257 18.45 12.86 -14.69
CA ILE A 257 17.43 13.50 -13.85
C ILE A 257 18.14 14.29 -12.75
N GLU A 258 17.83 15.57 -12.65
CA GLU A 258 18.16 16.37 -11.48
C GLU A 258 17.18 16.04 -10.36
N PHE A 259 17.56 15.10 -9.49
CA PHE A 259 16.76 14.75 -8.33
C PHE A 259 16.81 15.86 -7.28
N ARG A 260 15.67 16.52 -7.06
CA ARG A 260 15.59 17.57 -6.04
C ARG A 260 15.77 16.97 -4.65
N GLN A 261 16.81 17.39 -3.95
CA GLN A 261 17.11 16.91 -2.61
C GLN A 261 16.25 17.65 -1.58
N LEU A 262 15.43 16.90 -0.84
CA LEU A 262 14.34 17.43 -0.03
C LEU A 262 14.48 16.97 1.42
N PRO A 263 13.94 17.70 2.41
CA PRO A 263 13.89 17.23 3.79
C PRO A 263 13.26 15.85 3.93
N PHE A 264 13.65 15.09 4.94
CA PHE A 264 13.13 13.76 5.23
C PHE A 264 11.59 13.70 5.25
N ASN A 265 10.95 14.68 5.89
CA ASN A 265 9.50 14.81 5.99
C ASN A 265 8.87 15.63 4.85
N HIS A 266 9.56 15.81 3.70
CA HIS A 266 8.90 16.42 2.54
C HIS A 266 7.72 15.56 2.10
N PRO A 267 6.51 16.15 1.83
CA PRO A 267 5.35 15.41 1.36
C PRO A 267 5.64 14.63 0.07
N LEU A 268 5.43 13.32 0.08
CA LEU A 268 5.59 12.44 -1.07
C LEU A 268 4.26 12.19 -1.77
N CYS A 269 3.28 11.76 -0.99
CA CYS A 269 1.97 11.42 -1.53
C CYS A 269 0.84 11.73 -0.55
N ILE A 270 -0.36 11.86 -1.11
CA ILE A 270 -1.61 11.98 -0.37
C ILE A 270 -2.43 10.72 -0.66
N LEU A 271 -2.70 9.96 0.38
CA LEU A 271 -3.54 8.79 0.36
C LEU A 271 -4.87 9.09 1.06
N TYR A 272 -5.87 8.28 0.76
CA TYR A 272 -7.22 8.50 1.26
C TYR A 272 -7.70 7.34 2.11
N SER A 273 -8.29 7.64 3.25
CA SER A 273 -9.05 6.66 4.02
C SER A 273 -10.43 7.20 4.33
N SER A 274 -11.40 6.30 4.42
CA SER A 274 -12.75 6.67 4.81
C SER A 274 -12.75 7.26 6.21
N GLY A 275 -13.49 8.34 6.40
CA GLY A 275 -13.70 8.97 7.70
C GLY A 275 -15.16 8.82 8.14
N THR A 276 -15.41 8.95 9.42
CA THR A 276 -16.77 8.97 9.99
C THR A 276 -17.61 10.17 9.53
N THR A 277 -16.99 11.17 8.90
CA THR A 277 -17.62 12.43 8.48
C THR A 277 -18.06 12.47 7.01
N GLY A 278 -17.96 11.36 6.28
CA GLY A 278 -18.43 11.24 4.89
C GLY A 278 -17.43 11.68 3.81
N VAL A 279 -16.53 12.63 4.07
CA VAL A 279 -15.47 13.02 3.13
C VAL A 279 -14.19 12.29 3.50
N PRO A 280 -13.47 11.66 2.54
CA PRO A 280 -12.24 10.94 2.85
C PRO A 280 -11.18 11.82 3.52
N LYS A 281 -10.50 11.26 4.53
CA LYS A 281 -9.30 11.88 5.11
C LYS A 281 -8.20 11.90 4.05
N CYS A 282 -7.55 13.03 3.87
CA CYS A 282 -6.41 13.18 2.97
C CYS A 282 -5.12 13.08 3.81
N ILE A 283 -4.50 11.93 3.84
CA ILE A 283 -3.36 11.60 4.69
C ILE A 283 -2.07 11.88 3.92
N VAL A 284 -1.23 12.78 4.44
CA VAL A 284 0.03 13.18 3.80
C VAL A 284 1.18 12.38 4.37
N HIS A 285 1.85 11.61 3.51
CA HIS A 285 3.01 10.79 3.87
C HIS A 285 4.32 11.43 3.41
N GLY A 286 5.35 11.33 4.26
CA GLY A 286 6.68 11.87 4.02
C GLY A 286 7.57 10.95 3.19
N ALA A 287 8.44 11.55 2.39
CA ALA A 287 9.32 10.83 1.47
C ALA A 287 10.29 9.89 2.18
N GLY A 288 10.98 10.37 3.20
CA GLY A 288 11.98 9.59 3.93
C GLY A 288 11.37 8.49 4.79
N GLY A 289 10.27 8.80 5.50
CA GLY A 289 9.57 7.84 6.35
C GLY A 289 8.99 6.69 5.54
N THR A 290 8.30 6.99 4.43
CA THR A 290 7.77 5.98 3.51
C THR A 290 8.88 5.11 2.92
N LEU A 291 9.98 5.71 2.47
CA LEU A 291 11.11 4.98 1.89
C LEU A 291 11.72 3.99 2.90
N LEU A 292 12.06 4.48 4.10
CA LEU A 292 12.71 3.65 5.13
C LEU A 292 11.81 2.51 5.61
N GLN A 293 10.55 2.81 5.83
CA GLN A 293 9.57 1.83 6.28
C GLN A 293 9.37 0.72 5.25
N HIS A 294 9.15 1.09 3.97
CA HIS A 294 8.99 0.11 2.90
C HIS A 294 10.25 -0.72 2.67
N LEU A 295 11.43 -0.11 2.69
CA LEU A 295 12.70 -0.85 2.58
C LEU A 295 12.87 -1.87 3.71
N LYS A 296 12.56 -1.49 4.96
CA LYS A 296 12.57 -2.40 6.10
C LYS A 296 11.61 -3.58 5.90
N GLU A 297 10.39 -3.32 5.43
CA GLU A 297 9.40 -4.36 5.17
C GLU A 297 9.79 -5.27 4.01
N HIS A 298 10.22 -4.71 2.89
CA HIS A 298 10.67 -5.48 1.74
C HIS A 298 11.85 -6.37 2.09
N GLN A 299 12.90 -5.79 2.70
CA GLN A 299 14.14 -6.53 2.89
C GLN A 299 14.14 -7.43 4.14
N LEU A 300 13.54 -6.98 5.26
CA LEU A 300 13.59 -7.75 6.49
C LEU A 300 12.37 -8.65 6.70
N HIS A 301 11.16 -8.19 6.36
CA HIS A 301 9.94 -8.96 6.58
C HIS A 301 9.55 -9.86 5.40
N THR A 302 9.85 -9.44 4.17
CA THR A 302 9.53 -10.19 2.95
C THR A 302 10.74 -10.93 2.38
N ASP A 303 11.95 -10.62 2.87
CA ASP A 303 13.25 -11.14 2.38
C ASP A 303 13.49 -10.84 0.88
N LEU A 304 12.95 -9.69 0.41
CA LEU A 304 13.09 -9.24 -0.97
C LEU A 304 14.54 -8.87 -1.26
N LYS A 305 15.07 -9.37 -2.39
CA LYS A 305 16.43 -9.16 -2.86
C LYS A 305 16.45 -8.57 -4.26
N SER A 306 17.59 -8.02 -4.64
CA SER A 306 17.82 -7.63 -6.04
C SER A 306 17.65 -8.84 -6.96
N GLY A 307 16.89 -8.66 -8.05
CA GLY A 307 16.54 -9.71 -8.99
C GLY A 307 15.30 -10.53 -8.62
N ASP A 308 14.74 -10.36 -7.42
CA ASP A 308 13.42 -10.92 -7.10
C ASP A 308 12.32 -10.27 -7.95
N ARG A 309 11.21 -10.99 -8.12
CA ARG A 309 10.08 -10.58 -8.95
C ARG A 309 8.86 -10.42 -8.06
N LEU A 310 8.53 -9.15 -7.80
CA LEU A 310 7.51 -8.75 -6.84
C LEU A 310 6.19 -8.46 -7.54
N PHE A 311 5.16 -9.16 -7.14
CA PHE A 311 3.77 -8.94 -7.55
C PHE A 311 2.91 -8.55 -6.35
N TYR A 312 1.98 -7.63 -6.55
CA TYR A 312 0.86 -7.38 -5.65
C TYR A 312 -0.41 -7.14 -6.46
N PHE A 313 -1.45 -7.95 -6.22
CA PHE A 313 -2.75 -7.69 -6.82
C PHE A 313 -3.40 -6.51 -6.12
N THR A 314 -3.32 -5.34 -6.72
CA THR A 314 -3.78 -4.07 -6.17
C THR A 314 -4.07 -3.06 -7.27
N THR A 315 -4.79 -2.00 -6.94
CA THR A 315 -4.97 -0.83 -7.81
C THR A 315 -4.22 0.37 -7.25
N CYS A 316 -3.98 1.40 -8.05
CA CYS A 316 -3.24 2.59 -7.62
C CYS A 316 -4.02 3.46 -6.60
N GLY A 317 -5.27 3.13 -6.31
CA GLY A 317 -6.07 3.75 -5.25
C GLY A 317 -5.81 3.20 -3.84
N TRP A 318 -5.03 2.12 -3.72
CA TRP A 318 -4.73 1.45 -2.46
C TRP A 318 -3.28 1.68 -2.03
N MET A 319 -3.03 1.71 -0.74
CA MET A 319 -1.69 1.86 -0.16
C MET A 319 -0.72 0.77 -0.61
N MET A 320 -1.18 -0.46 -0.79
CA MET A 320 -0.32 -1.57 -1.23
C MET A 320 0.26 -1.37 -2.63
N TRP A 321 -0.31 -0.48 -3.45
CA TRP A 321 0.32 -0.06 -4.70
C TRP A 321 1.59 0.76 -4.46
N ASN A 322 1.58 1.66 -3.48
CA ASN A 322 2.77 2.43 -3.09
C ASN A 322 3.85 1.49 -2.55
N TRP A 323 3.44 0.49 -1.77
CA TRP A 323 4.33 -0.56 -1.28
C TRP A 323 4.92 -1.39 -2.43
N LEU A 324 4.10 -1.84 -3.40
CA LEU A 324 4.56 -2.54 -4.60
C LEU A 324 5.59 -1.70 -5.38
N ALA A 325 5.26 -0.45 -5.69
CA ALA A 325 6.12 0.45 -6.45
C ALA A 325 7.50 0.64 -5.78
N SER A 326 7.54 0.72 -4.46
CA SER A 326 8.78 0.89 -3.70
C SER A 326 9.73 -0.32 -3.75
N GLY A 327 9.26 -1.48 -4.23
CA GLY A 327 10.09 -2.65 -4.49
C GLY A 327 11.28 -2.38 -5.45
N LEU A 328 11.15 -1.38 -6.34
CA LEU A 328 12.24 -0.91 -7.19
C LEU A 328 13.47 -0.45 -6.38
N ALA A 329 13.28 0.11 -5.19
CA ALA A 329 14.38 0.53 -4.32
C ALA A 329 15.21 -0.64 -3.78
N SER A 330 14.64 -1.85 -3.74
CA SER A 330 15.35 -3.10 -3.42
C SER A 330 15.96 -3.78 -4.66
N GLY A 331 15.83 -3.18 -5.85
CA GLY A 331 16.33 -3.74 -7.12
C GLY A 331 15.47 -4.89 -7.67
N ALA A 332 14.23 -5.03 -7.21
CA ALA A 332 13.28 -6.03 -7.69
C ALA A 332 12.64 -5.63 -9.02
N THR A 333 12.26 -6.62 -9.82
CA THR A 333 11.35 -6.46 -10.96
C THR A 333 9.92 -6.39 -10.46
N LEU A 334 9.17 -5.38 -10.88
CA LEU A 334 7.73 -5.29 -10.56
C LEU A 334 6.91 -6.04 -11.59
N LEU A 335 6.01 -6.88 -11.10
CA LEU A 335 5.01 -7.56 -11.91
C LEU A 335 3.67 -6.84 -11.71
N LEU A 336 3.19 -6.17 -12.75
CA LEU A 336 2.00 -5.33 -12.72
C LEU A 336 0.86 -6.03 -13.45
N TYR A 337 -0.35 -5.89 -12.93
CA TYR A 337 -1.55 -6.49 -13.52
C TYR A 337 -2.72 -5.49 -13.47
N ASP A 338 -3.44 -5.39 -14.59
CA ASP A 338 -4.71 -4.68 -14.69
C ASP A 338 -5.78 -5.64 -15.23
N GLY A 339 -6.92 -5.71 -14.55
CA GLY A 339 -8.05 -6.56 -14.92
C GLY A 339 -8.55 -7.45 -13.79
N SER A 340 -9.49 -8.33 -14.15
CA SER A 340 -10.07 -9.30 -13.22
C SER A 340 -9.07 -10.43 -12.89
N PRO A 341 -8.87 -10.79 -11.60
CA PRO A 341 -8.00 -11.90 -11.21
C PRO A 341 -8.62 -13.28 -11.51
N PHE A 342 -9.83 -13.29 -12.05
CA PHE A 342 -10.58 -14.49 -12.42
C PHE A 342 -10.89 -14.59 -13.93
N TYR A 343 -10.34 -13.70 -14.75
CA TYR A 343 -10.55 -13.75 -16.19
C TYR A 343 -9.23 -14.08 -16.93
N PRO A 344 -9.23 -15.04 -17.84
CA PRO A 344 -10.35 -15.89 -18.32
C PRO A 344 -10.72 -17.04 -17.37
N GLY A 345 -10.08 -17.15 -16.24
CA GLY A 345 -10.34 -18.19 -15.23
C GLY A 345 -9.50 -17.99 -13.97
N PRO A 346 -9.72 -18.76 -12.90
CA PRO A 346 -9.07 -18.59 -11.59
C PRO A 346 -7.55 -18.89 -11.61
N ARG A 347 -7.00 -19.35 -12.74
CA ARG A 347 -5.59 -19.69 -12.90
C ARG A 347 -4.72 -18.55 -13.38
N VAL A 348 -5.31 -17.47 -13.92
CA VAL A 348 -4.60 -16.40 -14.63
C VAL A 348 -3.41 -15.80 -13.86
N LEU A 349 -3.53 -15.58 -12.56
CA LEU A 349 -2.43 -15.04 -11.77
C LEU A 349 -1.35 -16.08 -11.45
N PHE A 350 -1.70 -17.38 -11.48
CA PHE A 350 -0.72 -18.47 -11.34
C PHE A 350 -0.01 -18.75 -12.68
N ASP A 351 -0.72 -18.63 -13.82
CA ASP A 351 -0.11 -18.63 -15.15
C ASP A 351 0.93 -17.49 -15.24
N TYR A 352 0.56 -16.30 -14.75
CA TYR A 352 1.48 -15.15 -14.63
C TYR A 352 2.68 -15.45 -13.74
N ALA A 353 2.44 -16.10 -12.60
CA ALA A 353 3.49 -16.45 -11.64
C ALA A 353 4.53 -17.42 -12.23
N ASP A 354 4.08 -18.45 -12.95
CA ASP A 354 4.97 -19.41 -13.59
C ASP A 354 5.70 -18.80 -14.80
N GLU A 355 4.98 -18.10 -15.70
CA GLU A 355 5.57 -17.49 -16.90
C GLU A 355 6.66 -16.45 -16.53
N GLU A 356 6.41 -15.66 -15.50
CA GLU A 356 7.33 -14.59 -15.11
C GLU A 356 8.28 -14.96 -13.96
N GLY A 357 8.22 -16.19 -13.44
CA GLY A 357 9.07 -16.60 -12.33
C GLY A 357 8.88 -15.74 -11.07
N MET A 358 7.63 -15.44 -10.73
CA MET A 358 7.25 -14.64 -9.57
C MET A 358 7.85 -15.19 -8.28
N THR A 359 8.51 -14.34 -7.48
CA THR A 359 9.11 -14.75 -6.21
C THR A 359 8.28 -14.35 -5.00
N VAL A 360 7.57 -13.22 -5.10
CA VAL A 360 6.65 -12.72 -4.07
C VAL A 360 5.27 -12.46 -4.69
N PHE A 361 4.25 -13.09 -4.13
CA PHE A 361 2.85 -12.95 -4.55
C PHE A 361 2.05 -12.25 -3.47
N GLY A 362 1.75 -10.97 -3.65
CA GLY A 362 0.88 -10.21 -2.75
C GLY A 362 -0.58 -10.22 -3.22
N THR A 363 -1.50 -10.40 -2.27
CA THR A 363 -2.94 -10.46 -2.56
C THR A 363 -3.79 -10.09 -1.33
N SER A 364 -5.11 -10.34 -1.42
CA SER A 364 -6.06 -10.17 -0.32
C SER A 364 -6.55 -11.51 0.22
N ALA A 365 -7.00 -11.52 1.48
CA ALA A 365 -7.65 -12.69 2.07
C ALA A 365 -8.89 -13.12 1.26
N LYS A 366 -9.64 -12.14 0.73
CA LYS A 366 -10.82 -12.40 -0.10
C LYS A 366 -10.49 -13.11 -1.42
N TYR A 367 -9.35 -12.80 -2.06
CA TYR A 367 -8.92 -13.52 -3.26
C TYR A 367 -8.60 -14.98 -2.94
N ILE A 368 -7.92 -15.26 -1.82
CA ILE A 368 -7.62 -16.63 -1.37
C ILE A 368 -8.90 -17.41 -1.08
N ASP A 369 -9.87 -16.80 -0.40
CA ASP A 369 -11.17 -17.40 -0.14
C ASP A 369 -11.94 -17.70 -1.43
N ALA A 370 -11.97 -16.75 -2.37
CA ALA A 370 -12.63 -16.92 -3.67
C ALA A 370 -11.99 -18.05 -4.50
N LEU A 371 -10.67 -18.22 -4.46
CA LEU A 371 -9.98 -19.35 -5.08
C LEU A 371 -10.39 -20.69 -4.46
N ASN A 372 -10.47 -20.75 -3.13
CA ASN A 372 -10.91 -21.95 -2.41
C ASN A 372 -12.36 -22.31 -2.79
N LYS A 373 -13.27 -21.34 -2.81
CA LYS A 373 -14.66 -21.51 -3.24
C LYS A 373 -14.80 -21.96 -4.70
N ALA A 374 -13.92 -21.44 -5.57
CA ALA A 374 -13.84 -21.86 -6.97
C ALA A 374 -13.22 -23.27 -7.17
N GLY A 375 -12.75 -23.92 -6.10
CA GLY A 375 -12.10 -25.21 -6.17
C GLY A 375 -10.75 -25.20 -6.90
N ALA A 376 -10.09 -24.04 -6.98
CA ALA A 376 -8.82 -23.90 -7.68
C ALA A 376 -7.71 -24.66 -6.93
N LYS A 377 -6.86 -25.38 -7.67
CA LYS A 377 -5.74 -26.16 -7.10
C LYS A 377 -4.46 -25.90 -7.90
N PRO A 378 -3.84 -24.73 -7.74
CA PRO A 378 -2.59 -24.40 -8.45
C PRO A 378 -1.49 -25.45 -8.27
N LEU A 379 -1.38 -26.08 -7.09
CA LEU A 379 -0.39 -27.14 -6.82
C LEU A 379 -0.48 -28.32 -7.81
N GLU A 380 -1.65 -28.58 -8.39
CA GLU A 380 -1.85 -29.67 -9.37
C GLU A 380 -1.54 -29.24 -10.81
N THR A 381 -1.49 -27.93 -11.08
CA THR A 381 -1.46 -27.38 -12.45
C THR A 381 -0.26 -26.49 -12.75
N HIS A 382 0.44 -25.97 -11.72
CA HIS A 382 1.55 -25.03 -11.84
C HIS A 382 2.77 -25.51 -11.06
N ALA A 383 3.94 -25.17 -11.54
CA ALA A 383 5.19 -25.48 -10.85
C ALA A 383 5.46 -24.52 -9.67
N LEU A 384 5.15 -23.24 -9.84
CA LEU A 384 5.42 -22.13 -8.92
C LEU A 384 6.85 -22.20 -8.34
N ALA A 385 7.82 -22.63 -9.16
CA ALA A 385 9.17 -22.99 -8.70
C ALA A 385 9.87 -21.82 -8.00
N SER A 386 9.71 -20.61 -8.54
CA SER A 386 10.34 -19.40 -8.03
C SER A 386 9.61 -18.78 -6.83
N LEU A 387 8.35 -19.15 -6.59
CA LEU A 387 7.52 -18.52 -5.57
C LEU A 387 8.01 -18.88 -4.16
N LYS A 388 8.43 -17.89 -3.39
CA LYS A 388 9.00 -18.04 -2.04
C LYS A 388 8.06 -17.54 -0.95
N THR A 389 7.30 -16.46 -1.26
CA THR A 389 6.49 -15.75 -0.27
C THR A 389 5.14 -15.37 -0.88
N MET A 390 4.07 -15.58 -0.13
CA MET A 390 2.76 -15.06 -0.42
C MET A 390 2.34 -14.15 0.73
N THR A 391 1.92 -12.91 0.41
CA THR A 391 1.41 -11.97 1.42
C THR A 391 -0.08 -11.75 1.24
N SER A 392 -0.81 -11.59 2.35
CA SER A 392 -2.25 -11.36 2.35
C SER A 392 -2.62 -10.23 3.30
N THR A 393 -3.42 -9.27 2.81
CA THR A 393 -3.97 -8.17 3.61
C THR A 393 -5.36 -7.73 3.13
N GLY A 394 -5.87 -6.63 3.65
CA GLY A 394 -7.17 -6.03 3.32
C GLY A 394 -8.30 -6.50 4.24
N SER A 395 -8.24 -7.72 4.72
CA SER A 395 -9.08 -8.29 5.79
C SER A 395 -8.30 -9.39 6.51
N PRO A 396 -8.73 -9.82 7.71
CA PRO A 396 -8.11 -10.93 8.43
C PRO A 396 -8.11 -12.20 7.57
N LEU A 397 -6.97 -12.89 7.51
CA LEU A 397 -6.89 -14.20 6.86
C LEU A 397 -7.34 -15.27 7.84
N VAL A 398 -8.47 -15.93 7.55
CA VAL A 398 -9.04 -16.96 8.40
C VAL A 398 -8.22 -18.26 8.35
N ALA A 399 -8.27 -19.04 9.40
CA ALA A 399 -7.46 -20.25 9.56
C ALA A 399 -7.66 -21.28 8.41
N GLU A 400 -8.88 -21.39 7.89
CA GLU A 400 -9.24 -22.26 6.76
C GLU A 400 -8.54 -21.83 5.46
N SER A 401 -8.27 -20.54 5.28
CA SER A 401 -7.52 -20.01 4.15
C SER A 401 -6.03 -20.36 4.24
N PHE A 402 -5.45 -20.41 5.45
CA PHE A 402 -4.10 -20.96 5.63
C PHE A 402 -4.03 -22.43 5.20
N ASP A 403 -4.98 -23.24 5.66
CA ASP A 403 -5.07 -24.66 5.27
C ASP A 403 -5.16 -24.82 3.76
N TYR A 404 -5.99 -24.00 3.09
CA TYR A 404 -6.15 -24.02 1.66
C TYR A 404 -4.84 -23.72 0.93
N VAL A 405 -4.12 -22.68 1.33
CA VAL A 405 -2.85 -22.27 0.68
C VAL A 405 -1.85 -23.43 0.70
N TYR A 406 -1.64 -24.09 1.85
CA TYR A 406 -0.68 -25.18 1.95
C TYR A 406 -1.15 -26.47 1.31
N ARG A 407 -2.46 -26.71 1.28
CA ARG A 407 -3.05 -27.90 0.64
C ARG A 407 -3.13 -27.77 -0.88
N ALA A 408 -3.47 -26.57 -1.40
CA ALA A 408 -3.89 -26.40 -2.78
C ALA A 408 -3.00 -25.46 -3.62
N ILE A 409 -2.21 -24.56 -3.01
CA ILE A 409 -1.35 -23.61 -3.75
C ILE A 409 0.10 -24.07 -3.71
N LYS A 410 0.75 -24.06 -2.55
CA LYS A 410 2.16 -24.48 -2.41
C LYS A 410 2.51 -24.86 -0.97
N ARG A 411 3.19 -25.98 -0.79
CA ARG A 411 3.57 -26.50 0.53
C ARG A 411 4.76 -25.78 1.14
N ASP A 412 5.83 -25.56 0.35
CA ASP A 412 7.01 -24.81 0.81
C ASP A 412 6.87 -23.34 0.43
N LEU A 413 6.20 -22.58 1.29
CA LEU A 413 5.85 -21.20 1.05
C LEU A 413 5.76 -20.43 2.37
N LEU A 414 6.43 -19.28 2.46
CA LEU A 414 6.15 -18.31 3.52
C LEU A 414 4.80 -17.65 3.24
N LEU A 415 3.74 -18.06 3.96
CA LEU A 415 2.47 -17.36 3.94
C LEU A 415 2.45 -16.30 5.03
N ALA A 416 2.54 -15.05 4.65
CA ALA A 416 2.55 -13.90 5.53
C ALA A 416 1.21 -13.17 5.46
N SER A 417 0.32 -13.39 6.42
CA SER A 417 -0.76 -12.43 6.68
C SER A 417 -0.14 -11.17 7.26
N ILE A 418 -0.56 -9.99 6.79
CA ILE A 418 -0.03 -8.70 7.21
C ILE A 418 -1.17 -7.75 7.52
N SER A 419 -1.03 -6.91 8.54
CA SER A 419 -2.02 -5.91 8.91
C SER A 419 -1.39 -4.58 9.28
N GLY A 420 -2.05 -3.53 8.82
CA GLY A 420 -1.68 -2.14 9.02
C GLY A 420 -2.67 -1.25 8.30
N GLY A 421 -2.24 -0.15 7.71
CA GLY A 421 -3.21 0.72 7.05
C GLY A 421 -2.63 1.84 6.21
N THR A 422 -3.52 2.43 5.44
CA THR A 422 -3.26 3.67 4.70
C THR A 422 -2.74 4.76 5.63
N ASP A 423 -3.20 4.75 6.87
CA ASP A 423 -2.88 5.74 7.90
C ASP A 423 -1.38 5.80 8.24
N ILE A 424 -0.66 4.70 8.09
CA ILE A 424 0.79 4.64 8.34
C ILE A 424 1.60 4.30 7.09
N VAL A 425 0.95 4.09 5.96
CA VAL A 425 1.53 3.61 4.68
C VAL A 425 2.37 2.34 4.86
N SER A 426 1.96 1.46 5.77
CA SER A 426 2.77 0.38 6.33
C SER A 426 1.91 -0.68 7.01
N CYS A 427 2.57 -1.67 7.62
CA CYS A 427 1.96 -2.70 8.46
C CYS A 427 2.57 -2.69 9.86
N PHE A 428 1.71 -2.84 10.88
CA PHE A 428 2.12 -3.02 12.28
C PHE A 428 2.55 -4.45 12.58
N VAL A 429 1.89 -5.42 11.94
CA VAL A 429 2.17 -6.85 12.10
C VAL A 429 2.37 -7.50 10.74
N LEU A 430 3.38 -8.36 10.63
CA LEU A 430 3.95 -8.78 9.37
C LEU A 430 4.42 -10.23 9.38
N GLY A 431 4.82 -10.70 8.19
CA GLY A 431 5.58 -11.93 8.03
C GLY A 431 7.02 -11.82 8.50
N ASN A 432 7.66 -12.97 8.64
CA ASN A 432 9.07 -13.06 8.98
C ASN A 432 9.70 -14.31 8.35
N PRO A 433 10.75 -14.16 7.51
CA PRO A 433 11.32 -15.27 6.74
C PRO A 433 12.05 -16.33 7.59
N VAL A 434 12.30 -16.03 8.87
CA VAL A 434 13.03 -16.93 9.78
C VAL A 434 12.15 -17.53 10.88
N LEU A 435 10.85 -17.21 10.90
CA LEU A 435 9.90 -17.75 11.88
C LEU A 435 8.93 -18.75 11.21
N PRO A 436 8.38 -19.72 11.99
CA PRO A 436 7.34 -20.62 11.50
C PRO A 436 6.03 -19.86 11.22
N VAL A 437 5.19 -20.44 10.37
CA VAL A 437 3.81 -20.01 10.16
C VAL A 437 2.89 -20.91 10.98
N TYR A 438 2.15 -20.29 11.88
CA TYR A 438 1.10 -20.93 12.66
C TYR A 438 -0.27 -20.71 12.01
N ARG A 439 -1.14 -21.71 12.12
CA ARG A 439 -2.49 -21.66 11.57
C ARG A 439 -3.29 -20.49 12.14
N GLY A 440 -3.69 -19.55 11.29
CA GLY A 440 -4.53 -18.39 11.67
C GLY A 440 -3.79 -17.26 12.39
N GLU A 441 -2.44 -17.29 12.45
CA GLU A 441 -1.66 -16.27 13.15
C GLU A 441 -0.71 -15.51 12.21
N ILE A 442 -0.52 -14.23 12.49
CA ILE A 442 0.51 -13.39 11.88
C ILE A 442 1.80 -13.60 12.66
N GLN A 443 2.92 -13.76 11.97
CA GLN A 443 4.16 -14.26 12.56
C GLN A 443 4.80 -13.34 13.60
N CYS A 444 4.73 -12.00 13.41
CA CYS A 444 5.39 -11.09 14.34
C CYS A 444 4.89 -9.64 14.23
N ARG A 445 5.23 -8.85 15.25
CA ARG A 445 5.17 -7.39 15.21
C ARG A 445 6.27 -6.83 14.29
N GLY A 446 6.03 -5.67 13.66
CA GLY A 446 6.98 -5.02 12.77
C GLY A 446 8.22 -4.52 13.50
N PHE A 447 9.42 -4.82 13.00
CA PHE A 447 10.65 -4.30 13.56
C PHE A 447 10.66 -2.77 13.60
N GLY A 448 11.08 -2.17 14.71
CA GLY A 448 11.13 -0.74 14.93
C GLY A 448 9.77 -0.08 15.17
N LEU A 449 8.73 -0.89 15.39
CA LEU A 449 7.38 -0.46 15.77
C LEU A 449 7.03 -1.07 17.13
N ASP A 450 6.86 -0.23 18.13
CA ASP A 450 6.58 -0.65 19.51
C ASP A 450 5.09 -0.93 19.68
N VAL A 451 4.65 -2.07 19.14
CA VAL A 451 3.24 -2.48 19.04
C VAL A 451 2.81 -3.23 20.28
N HIS A 452 1.69 -2.82 20.84
CA HIS A 452 1.03 -3.42 21.99
C HIS A 452 -0.45 -3.67 21.72
N VAL A 453 -1.08 -4.44 22.62
CA VAL A 453 -2.53 -4.59 22.71
C VAL A 453 -2.95 -3.96 24.03
N PHE A 454 -3.84 -2.96 23.96
CA PHE A 454 -4.38 -2.32 25.17
C PHE A 454 -5.81 -2.77 25.43
N ASP A 455 -6.12 -3.00 26.68
CA ASP A 455 -7.50 -3.15 27.12
C ASP A 455 -8.23 -1.78 27.22
N ASP A 456 -9.46 -1.79 27.72
CA ASP A 456 -10.27 -0.56 27.84
C ASP A 456 -9.74 0.39 28.93
N ASP A 457 -8.95 -0.12 29.87
CA ASP A 457 -8.30 0.68 30.93
C ASP A 457 -6.96 1.28 30.44
N GLY A 458 -6.48 0.90 29.25
CA GLY A 458 -5.23 1.36 28.65
C GLY A 458 -4.00 0.59 29.14
N GLU A 459 -4.20 -0.58 29.72
CA GLU A 459 -3.13 -1.46 30.16
C GLU A 459 -2.74 -2.47 29.08
N SER A 460 -1.44 -2.76 28.95
CA SER A 460 -0.93 -3.72 27.96
C SER A 460 -1.26 -5.14 28.36
N VAL A 461 -1.95 -5.87 27.47
CA VAL A 461 -2.38 -7.25 27.69
C VAL A 461 -1.77 -8.23 26.70
N ILE A 462 -1.57 -9.49 27.13
CA ILE A 462 -1.11 -10.62 26.31
C ILE A 462 -2.12 -11.75 26.42
N ALA A 463 -2.35 -12.49 25.33
CA ALA A 463 -3.32 -13.56 25.21
C ALA A 463 -4.77 -13.11 25.53
N SER A 464 -5.04 -11.85 25.25
CA SER A 464 -6.35 -11.21 25.36
C SER A 464 -6.55 -10.26 24.20
N LYS A 465 -7.79 -10.10 23.77
CA LYS A 465 -8.16 -9.13 22.74
C LYS A 465 -8.13 -7.71 23.29
N GLY A 466 -7.70 -6.78 22.49
CA GLY A 466 -7.71 -5.37 22.80
C GLY A 466 -7.44 -4.50 21.59
N GLU A 467 -7.22 -3.23 21.83
CA GLU A 467 -6.93 -2.24 20.81
C GLU A 467 -5.47 -2.34 20.37
N LEU A 468 -5.22 -2.40 19.06
CA LEU A 468 -3.88 -2.30 18.51
C LEU A 468 -3.36 -0.87 18.71
N VAL A 469 -2.27 -0.73 19.45
CA VAL A 469 -1.60 0.54 19.70
C VAL A 469 -0.12 0.46 19.36
N CYS A 470 0.48 1.63 19.05
CA CYS A 470 1.93 1.79 18.96
C CYS A 470 2.35 2.86 19.96
N VAL A 471 3.21 2.49 20.91
CA VAL A 471 3.51 3.35 22.07
C VAL A 471 4.74 4.23 21.86
N SER A 472 5.46 4.06 20.75
CA SER A 472 6.65 4.86 20.40
C SER A 472 6.52 5.41 18.97
N PRO A 473 7.10 6.60 18.68
CA PRO A 473 7.04 7.18 17.34
C PRO A 473 7.85 6.38 16.33
N PHE A 474 7.38 6.36 15.10
CA PHE A 474 8.00 5.63 13.99
C PHE A 474 8.09 6.51 12.73
N PRO A 475 9.02 6.24 11.79
CA PRO A 475 9.33 7.14 10.68
C PRO A 475 8.18 7.38 9.70
N SER A 476 7.26 6.41 9.53
CA SER A 476 6.16 6.48 8.56
C SER A 476 4.85 7.03 9.15
N MET A 477 4.89 7.63 10.34
CA MET A 477 3.73 8.41 10.82
C MET A 477 3.36 9.46 9.77
N PRO A 478 2.07 9.70 9.51
CA PRO A 478 1.65 10.80 8.64
C PRO A 478 2.23 12.14 9.11
N ILE A 479 2.59 12.99 8.17
CA ILE A 479 3.12 14.32 8.52
C ILE A 479 1.98 15.19 9.05
N TYR A 480 0.84 15.17 8.37
CA TYR A 480 -0.40 15.87 8.72
C TYR A 480 -1.56 15.37 7.83
N PHE A 481 -2.77 15.82 8.09
CA PHE A 481 -3.89 15.70 7.16
C PHE A 481 -3.99 16.97 6.32
N TRP A 482 -4.18 16.79 5.02
CA TRP A 482 -4.42 17.91 4.10
C TRP A 482 -5.64 18.72 4.58
N ASN A 483 -5.55 20.03 4.60
CA ASN A 483 -6.60 20.93 5.12
C ASN A 483 -6.92 20.77 6.63
N ASP A 484 -5.96 20.29 7.44
CA ASP A 484 -6.04 20.25 8.91
C ASP A 484 -4.95 21.13 9.53
N THR A 485 -5.06 22.45 9.35
CA THR A 485 -4.04 23.44 9.77
C THR A 485 -3.77 23.44 11.27
N SER A 486 -4.76 23.07 12.09
CA SER A 486 -4.62 22.97 13.56
C SER A 486 -4.07 21.62 14.02
N GLY A 487 -4.07 20.60 13.14
CA GLY A 487 -3.79 19.22 13.49
C GLY A 487 -4.86 18.56 14.39
N ALA A 488 -6.03 19.19 14.52
CA ALA A 488 -7.08 18.68 15.41
C ALA A 488 -7.67 17.37 14.92
N LYS A 489 -7.93 17.25 13.61
CA LYS A 489 -8.45 16.01 13.02
C LYS A 489 -7.44 14.86 13.13
N TYR A 490 -6.16 15.18 12.93
CA TYR A 490 -5.07 14.21 13.07
C TYR A 490 -4.98 13.69 14.50
N ARG A 491 -5.00 14.58 15.51
CA ARG A 491 -4.99 14.18 16.92
C ARG A 491 -6.21 13.39 17.31
N ALA A 492 -7.40 13.79 16.89
CA ALA A 492 -8.64 13.09 17.17
C ALA A 492 -8.64 11.67 16.56
N ALA A 493 -8.06 11.51 15.37
CA ALA A 493 -8.05 10.21 14.68
C ALA A 493 -7.19 9.14 15.37
N TYR A 494 -6.10 9.52 16.05
CA TYR A 494 -5.12 8.55 16.53
C TYR A 494 -4.72 8.69 18.01
N PHE A 495 -5.00 9.83 18.66
CA PHE A 495 -4.48 10.14 19.99
C PHE A 495 -5.55 10.58 21.01
N GLU A 496 -6.84 10.55 20.62
CA GLU A 496 -7.92 10.97 21.50
C GLU A 496 -8.21 9.92 22.59
N ARG A 497 -8.22 8.64 22.17
CA ARG A 497 -8.50 7.53 23.10
C ARG A 497 -7.36 7.33 24.11
N PHE A 498 -6.13 7.33 23.66
CA PHE A 498 -4.93 7.17 24.48
C PHE A 498 -3.96 8.33 24.18
N PRO A 499 -3.95 9.40 25.01
CA PRO A 499 -3.11 10.56 24.77
C PRO A 499 -1.61 10.21 24.65
N GLY A 500 -0.99 10.61 23.53
CA GLY A 500 0.43 10.34 23.27
C GLY A 500 0.73 8.92 22.77
N ILE A 501 -0.28 8.10 22.51
CA ILE A 501 -0.15 6.71 22.04
C ILE A 501 -0.98 6.57 20.75
N TRP A 502 -0.38 6.01 19.71
CA TRP A 502 -1.08 5.76 18.45
C TRP A 502 -2.11 4.66 18.61
N CYS A 503 -3.38 4.98 18.50
CA CYS A 503 -4.50 4.05 18.49
C CYS A 503 -4.89 3.80 17.02
N HIS A 504 -4.81 2.52 16.57
CA HIS A 504 -4.99 2.21 15.14
C HIS A 504 -6.45 1.94 14.74
N GLY A 505 -7.26 1.52 15.68
CA GLY A 505 -8.65 1.16 15.42
C GLY A 505 -8.82 -0.27 14.89
N ASP A 506 -7.88 -1.17 15.19
CA ASP A 506 -7.98 -2.61 14.94
C ASP A 506 -8.02 -3.39 16.27
N TYR A 507 -8.86 -4.43 16.36
CA TYR A 507 -8.85 -5.39 17.44
C TYR A 507 -7.83 -6.48 17.17
N MET A 508 -6.88 -6.62 18.08
CA MET A 508 -5.77 -7.57 17.99
C MET A 508 -5.61 -8.36 19.26
N GLU A 509 -5.05 -9.56 19.15
CA GLU A 509 -4.46 -10.32 20.25
C GLU A 509 -2.97 -10.52 19.99
N LEU A 510 -2.15 -10.20 20.98
CA LEU A 510 -0.75 -10.63 21.03
C LEU A 510 -0.69 -11.93 21.80
N THR A 511 -0.37 -13.04 21.14
CA THR A 511 -0.34 -14.35 21.78
C THR A 511 0.87 -14.49 22.73
N ALA A 512 0.82 -15.44 23.65
CA ALA A 512 1.93 -15.69 24.58
C ALA A 512 3.26 -16.09 23.91
N ARG A 513 3.26 -16.44 22.61
CA ARG A 513 4.48 -16.74 21.82
C ARG A 513 4.95 -15.58 20.94
N GLY A 514 4.30 -14.42 21.04
CA GLY A 514 4.68 -13.20 20.30
C GLY A 514 4.12 -13.12 18.87
N THR A 515 3.26 -14.05 18.44
CA THR A 515 2.48 -13.95 17.20
C THR A 515 1.23 -13.10 17.43
N CYS A 516 0.56 -12.69 16.34
CA CYS A 516 -0.58 -11.79 16.41
C CYS A 516 -1.81 -12.37 15.72
N VAL A 517 -2.99 -12.06 16.23
CA VAL A 517 -4.27 -12.36 15.58
C VAL A 517 -5.06 -11.08 15.44
N ILE A 518 -5.47 -10.74 14.20
CA ILE A 518 -6.33 -9.59 13.93
C ILE A 518 -7.78 -10.08 13.84
N TYR A 519 -8.67 -9.45 14.58
CA TYR A 519 -10.09 -9.78 14.64
C TYR A 519 -10.97 -8.82 13.81
N GLY A 520 -10.40 -7.73 13.29
CA GLY A 520 -11.11 -6.74 12.49
C GLY A 520 -10.95 -5.33 13.02
N ARG A 521 -11.81 -4.42 12.54
CA ARG A 521 -11.83 -3.01 12.97
C ARG A 521 -12.49 -2.85 14.32
N SER A 522 -11.94 -1.96 15.14
CA SER A 522 -12.54 -1.54 16.42
C SER A 522 -13.27 -0.20 16.32
N ASP A 523 -13.07 0.53 15.22
CA ASP A 523 -13.76 1.79 14.96
C ASP A 523 -15.08 1.59 14.17
N ALA A 524 -15.84 2.64 13.94
CA ALA A 524 -17.11 2.61 13.22
C ALA A 524 -16.98 2.41 11.69
N THR A 525 -15.80 2.13 11.17
CA THR A 525 -15.63 1.87 9.74
C THR A 525 -15.91 0.41 9.41
N LEU A 526 -16.69 0.20 8.34
CA LEU A 526 -16.96 -1.12 7.78
C LEU A 526 -15.80 -1.56 6.89
N ASN A 527 -15.61 -2.87 6.75
CA ASN A 527 -14.53 -3.40 5.91
C ASN A 527 -15.01 -4.55 5.01
N PRO A 528 -16.12 -4.39 4.24
CA PRO A 528 -16.61 -5.43 3.36
C PRO A 528 -15.62 -5.68 2.22
N GLY A 529 -15.23 -6.94 2.02
CA GLY A 529 -14.31 -7.31 0.96
C GLY A 529 -12.93 -6.65 1.03
N GLY A 530 -12.51 -6.21 2.21
CA GLY A 530 -11.28 -5.45 2.38
C GLY A 530 -11.37 -3.98 1.95
N VAL A 531 -12.55 -3.51 1.56
CA VAL A 531 -12.80 -2.11 1.22
C VAL A 531 -13.21 -1.36 2.48
N ARG A 532 -12.35 -0.46 2.93
CA ARG A 532 -12.64 0.40 4.07
C ARG A 532 -13.66 1.46 3.68
N ILE A 533 -14.89 1.33 4.18
CA ILE A 533 -16.01 2.25 3.92
C ILE A 533 -16.46 2.85 5.25
N GLY A 534 -16.40 4.16 5.34
CA GLY A 534 -17.04 4.87 6.45
C GLY A 534 -18.56 4.79 6.31
N THR A 535 -19.26 4.50 7.41
CA THR A 535 -20.72 4.49 7.41
C THR A 535 -21.31 5.80 6.87
N ALA A 536 -20.66 6.93 7.16
CA ALA A 536 -21.06 8.24 6.66
C ALA A 536 -20.98 8.40 5.12
N GLU A 537 -20.10 7.66 4.43
CA GLU A 537 -20.06 7.66 2.96
C GLU A 537 -21.33 7.02 2.38
N ILE A 538 -21.80 5.97 3.03
CA ILE A 538 -23.06 5.28 2.64
C ILE A 538 -24.25 6.19 2.92
N TYR A 539 -24.33 6.77 4.13
CA TYR A 539 -25.41 7.70 4.50
C TYR A 539 -25.52 8.85 3.51
N ARG A 540 -24.41 9.49 3.15
CA ARG A 540 -24.39 10.61 2.21
C ARG A 540 -24.95 10.25 0.83
N GLN A 541 -24.73 9.03 0.34
CA GLN A 541 -25.27 8.60 -0.95
C GLN A 541 -26.76 8.22 -0.85
N VAL A 542 -27.11 7.52 0.21
CA VAL A 542 -28.47 7.02 0.43
C VAL A 542 -29.44 8.17 0.76
N GLU A 543 -29.00 9.11 1.60
CA GLU A 543 -29.84 10.24 2.05
C GLU A 543 -29.96 11.38 1.02
N GLN A 544 -29.27 11.27 -0.14
CA GLN A 544 -29.54 12.13 -1.31
C GLN A 544 -30.79 11.72 -2.09
N LEU A 545 -31.29 10.52 -1.84
CA LEU A 545 -32.52 10.05 -2.47
C LEU A 545 -33.71 10.69 -1.77
N ASP A 546 -34.52 11.43 -2.52
CA ASP A 546 -35.72 12.11 -2.00
C ASP A 546 -36.71 11.16 -1.33
N GLU A 547 -36.63 9.88 -1.63
CA GLU A 547 -37.44 8.80 -1.09
C GLU A 547 -37.03 8.40 0.32
N VAL A 548 -35.76 8.67 0.71
CA VAL A 548 -35.18 8.21 1.98
C VAL A 548 -35.23 9.31 3.03
N VAL A 549 -35.91 9.04 4.13
CA VAL A 549 -35.99 9.95 5.29
C VAL A 549 -34.82 9.75 6.25
N GLU A 550 -34.37 8.49 6.42
CA GLU A 550 -33.33 8.11 7.37
C GLU A 550 -32.68 6.79 6.94
N SER A 551 -31.42 6.61 7.22
CA SER A 551 -30.71 5.36 6.96
C SER A 551 -29.85 4.94 8.15
N LEU A 552 -29.68 3.61 8.32
CA LEU A 552 -28.78 2.99 9.29
C LEU A 552 -28.01 1.88 8.60
N VAL A 553 -26.69 1.93 8.69
CA VAL A 553 -25.82 0.90 8.15
C VAL A 553 -25.06 0.20 9.28
N ILE A 554 -25.00 -1.13 9.20
CA ILE A 554 -24.21 -1.95 10.11
C ILE A 554 -23.37 -2.95 9.33
N GLY A 555 -22.23 -3.35 9.91
CA GLY A 555 -21.49 -4.53 9.48
C GLY A 555 -22.02 -5.78 10.18
N GLN A 556 -22.29 -6.81 9.43
CA GLN A 556 -22.66 -8.13 9.92
C GLN A 556 -21.60 -9.13 9.49
N ASP A 557 -21.05 -9.90 10.42
CA ASP A 557 -20.16 -11.01 10.08
C ASP A 557 -20.96 -12.07 9.31
N TRP A 558 -20.55 -12.33 8.06
CA TRP A 558 -21.24 -13.22 7.14
C TRP A 558 -20.26 -13.85 6.16
N ASP A 559 -20.22 -15.17 6.12
CA ASP A 559 -19.45 -15.95 5.14
C ASP A 559 -17.95 -15.54 5.05
N ASN A 560 -17.31 -15.43 6.22
CA ASN A 560 -15.91 -14.98 6.38
C ASN A 560 -15.60 -13.57 5.85
N ASP A 561 -16.61 -12.72 5.75
CA ASP A 561 -16.49 -11.33 5.34
C ASP A 561 -17.45 -10.45 6.16
N VAL A 562 -17.39 -9.15 5.99
CA VAL A 562 -18.38 -8.22 6.57
C VAL A 562 -19.45 -7.93 5.53
N ARG A 563 -20.67 -8.40 5.80
CA ARG A 563 -21.85 -8.03 5.03
C ARG A 563 -22.34 -6.66 5.47
N VAL A 564 -22.41 -5.72 4.54
CA VAL A 564 -23.04 -4.42 4.80
C VAL A 564 -24.54 -4.59 4.75
N VAL A 565 -25.22 -4.29 5.85
CA VAL A 565 -26.69 -4.29 5.94
C VAL A 565 -27.12 -2.85 6.09
N LEU A 566 -27.88 -2.37 5.11
CA LEU A 566 -28.45 -1.03 5.07
C LEU A 566 -29.94 -1.10 5.40
N PHE A 567 -30.34 -0.41 6.46
CA PHE A 567 -31.74 -0.16 6.79
C PHE A 567 -32.08 1.24 6.31
N VAL A 568 -33.23 1.38 5.64
CA VAL A 568 -33.75 2.67 5.18
C VAL A 568 -35.17 2.88 5.70
N ARG A 569 -35.46 4.10 6.13
CA ARG A 569 -36.82 4.57 6.38
C ARG A 569 -37.22 5.43 5.19
N LEU A 570 -38.19 4.95 4.41
CA LEU A 570 -38.77 5.69 3.30
C LEU A 570 -39.83 6.66 3.79
N ARG A 571 -40.25 7.60 2.93
CA ARG A 571 -41.43 8.40 3.15
C ARG A 571 -42.67 7.52 3.26
N ASP A 572 -43.67 7.96 4.00
CA ASP A 572 -44.83 7.15 4.39
C ASP A 572 -45.67 6.61 3.23
N ASP A 573 -45.51 7.16 2.01
CA ASP A 573 -46.21 6.78 0.78
C ASP A 573 -45.41 5.79 -0.11
N LEU A 574 -44.22 5.34 0.34
CA LEU A 574 -43.33 4.50 -0.43
C LEU A 574 -43.03 3.16 0.27
N THR A 575 -42.84 2.12 -0.52
CA THR A 575 -42.40 0.79 -0.08
C THR A 575 -41.18 0.35 -0.87
N LEU A 576 -40.29 -0.40 -0.21
CA LEU A 576 -39.14 -1.02 -0.88
C LEU A 576 -39.64 -2.22 -1.68
N GLU A 577 -39.39 -2.25 -2.98
CA GLU A 577 -39.71 -3.38 -3.84
C GLU A 577 -38.43 -4.16 -4.16
N GLU A 578 -38.49 -5.50 -4.12
CA GLU A 578 -37.42 -6.36 -4.64
C GLU A 578 -37.44 -6.27 -6.18
N SER A 579 -36.33 -5.85 -6.78
CA SER A 579 -36.14 -5.78 -8.22
C SER A 579 -35.42 -7.01 -8.79
#